data_f554e388f9b9cccef55348f2e13d5620
#
_entry.id   f554e388f9b9cccef55348f2e13d5620
#
_cell.length_a   1.000
_cell.length_b   1.000
_cell.length_c   1.000
_cell.angle_alpha   90.00
_cell.angle_beta   90.00
_cell.angle_gamma   90.00
#
_symmetry.space_group_name_H-M   'P 1'
#
loop_
_entity.id
_entity.type
_entity.pdbx_description
1 polymer ?
#
loop_
_entity_poly.entity_id
_entity_poly.type
_entity_poly.pdbx_seq_one_letter_code
_entity_poly.pdbx_strand_id
1 'polypeptide(L)'
;QIYMKINSAATNLESLLVCDEKGRKYLPIFISVDEPELHLSPYLQRAVLNYYRQIATNENEEFLALLRDVFNIDGLLGQLFVVTHSADALVDDYRHIIRLYRDENNMVCAACGVTFNFPKEVEKHLIMHFPEAKEALYARCIILVEGETEYGSFAGFGKKLGVDFDYFGICLINARGESSISKLQKLFNRFTIPTVALYDRDVEGKYAKAHSNIFYTDEICFEMDFVTHLLSLRKRSIMDAIIKDIIDDARPMVTKDMARRGYAKLGITKNQIVQRCLPNISDRKLDDLHIYYFSWFYANKGVIVGRRISQFLEAEMIPPAFIAVIERAKALSLGINIY
;
A
#
# COMPACT_ATOMS: atom_id res chain seq x y z
N GLN A 1 -24.82 -12.45 -24.66
CA GLN A 1 -25.84 -12.12 -23.65
C GLN A 1 -26.49 -10.76 -23.90
N ILE A 2 -25.72 -9.69 -24.16
CA ILE A 2 -26.25 -8.33 -24.47
C ILE A 2 -27.16 -8.38 -25.70
N TYR A 3 -26.71 -9.02 -26.79
CA TYR A 3 -27.51 -9.26 -28.00
C TYR A 3 -28.85 -9.95 -27.72
N MET A 4 -28.83 -11.01 -26.92
CA MET A 4 -30.06 -11.76 -26.58
C MET A 4 -31.04 -10.91 -25.75
N LYS A 5 -30.54 -10.05 -24.86
CA LYS A 5 -31.37 -9.12 -24.08
C LYS A 5 -31.98 -8.03 -24.94
N ILE A 6 -31.22 -7.44 -25.87
CA ILE A 6 -31.72 -6.46 -26.84
C ILE A 6 -32.81 -7.12 -27.71
N ASN A 7 -32.58 -8.33 -28.21
CA ASN A 7 -33.54 -9.04 -29.06
C ASN A 7 -34.82 -9.40 -28.30
N SER A 8 -34.74 -9.76 -27.01
CA SER A 8 -35.93 -10.02 -26.18
C SER A 8 -36.74 -8.76 -25.87
N ALA A 9 -36.12 -7.56 -25.92
CA ALA A 9 -36.76 -6.26 -25.73
C ALA A 9 -37.30 -5.64 -27.05
N ALA A 10 -37.11 -6.33 -28.19
CA ALA A 10 -37.34 -5.77 -29.54
C ALA A 10 -38.78 -5.32 -29.80
N THR A 11 -39.78 -5.81 -29.11
CA THR A 11 -41.18 -5.41 -29.25
C THR A 11 -41.47 -3.95 -28.84
N ASN A 12 -40.59 -3.32 -28.05
CA ASN A 12 -40.71 -1.93 -27.60
C ASN A 12 -39.42 -1.11 -27.81
N LEU A 13 -38.50 -1.59 -28.63
CA LEU A 13 -37.17 -1.03 -28.78
C LEU A 13 -37.21 0.43 -29.25
N GLU A 14 -38.06 0.77 -30.21
CA GLU A 14 -38.15 2.13 -30.73
C GLU A 14 -38.57 3.16 -29.68
N SER A 15 -39.37 2.77 -28.70
CA SER A 15 -39.79 3.68 -27.61
C SER A 15 -38.69 3.96 -26.61
N LEU A 16 -37.62 3.16 -26.59
CA LEU A 16 -36.48 3.28 -25.68
C LEU A 16 -35.32 4.05 -26.31
N LEU A 17 -35.35 4.26 -27.62
CA LEU A 17 -34.25 4.93 -28.32
C LEU A 17 -34.23 6.45 -28.07
N VAL A 18 -33.03 6.96 -27.83
CA VAL A 18 -32.76 8.41 -27.76
C VAL A 18 -32.07 8.84 -29.04
N CYS A 19 -32.58 9.90 -29.66
CA CYS A 19 -31.98 10.48 -30.86
C CYS A 19 -31.15 11.73 -30.50
N ASP A 20 -29.98 11.85 -31.11
CA ASP A 20 -29.20 13.06 -31.02
C ASP A 20 -29.68 14.12 -32.04
N GLU A 21 -29.07 15.30 -32.01
CA GLU A 21 -29.39 16.42 -32.95
C GLU A 21 -29.14 16.06 -34.42
N LYS A 22 -28.38 15.02 -34.73
CA LYS A 22 -28.08 14.52 -36.08
C LYS A 22 -28.98 13.37 -36.49
N GLY A 23 -29.97 13.00 -35.65
CA GLY A 23 -30.89 11.92 -35.91
C GLY A 23 -30.30 10.52 -35.68
N ARG A 24 -29.12 10.39 -35.07
CA ARG A 24 -28.52 9.10 -34.71
C ARG A 24 -29.24 8.51 -33.52
N LYS A 25 -29.50 7.20 -33.57
CA LYS A 25 -30.28 6.46 -32.58
C LYS A 25 -29.36 5.77 -31.58
N TYR A 26 -29.54 6.04 -30.30
CA TYR A 26 -28.79 5.40 -29.21
C TYR A 26 -29.72 4.65 -28.28
N LEU A 27 -29.28 3.46 -27.85
CA LEU A 27 -30.00 2.68 -26.87
C LEU A 27 -29.43 2.95 -25.47
N PRO A 28 -30.20 3.54 -24.53
CA PRO A 28 -29.80 3.64 -23.15
C PRO A 28 -29.68 2.25 -22.50
N ILE A 29 -28.53 1.95 -21.89
CA ILE A 29 -28.28 0.64 -21.28
C ILE A 29 -27.41 0.75 -20.03
N PHE A 30 -27.73 -0.03 -19.01
CA PHE A 30 -26.86 -0.31 -17.88
C PHE A 30 -26.33 -1.73 -17.98
N ILE A 31 -25.01 -1.87 -18.05
CA ILE A 31 -24.32 -3.15 -18.04
C ILE A 31 -23.81 -3.39 -16.62
N SER A 32 -24.37 -4.36 -15.91
CA SER A 32 -23.90 -4.77 -14.61
C SER A 32 -23.23 -6.13 -14.72
N VAL A 33 -22.00 -6.21 -14.24
CA VAL A 33 -21.19 -7.43 -14.22
C VAL A 33 -20.79 -7.70 -12.79
N ASP A 34 -21.17 -8.86 -12.27
CA ASP A 34 -20.90 -9.30 -10.92
C ASP A 34 -19.79 -10.36 -10.97
N GLU A 35 -18.73 -10.13 -10.19
CA GLU A 35 -17.55 -11.00 -10.08
C GLU A 35 -17.03 -11.55 -11.43
N PRO A 36 -16.67 -10.66 -12.39
CA PRO A 36 -16.19 -11.09 -13.71
C PRO A 36 -14.89 -11.89 -13.65
N GLU A 37 -14.21 -11.86 -12.52
CA GLU A 37 -12.98 -12.61 -12.25
C GLU A 37 -13.16 -14.09 -12.03
N LEU A 38 -14.35 -14.57 -11.75
CA LEU A 38 -14.59 -15.98 -11.46
C LEU A 38 -14.09 -16.88 -12.61
N HIS A 39 -13.19 -17.81 -12.25
CA HIS A 39 -12.56 -18.77 -13.18
C HIS A 39 -11.70 -18.18 -14.31
N LEU A 40 -11.33 -16.90 -14.22
CA LEU A 40 -10.48 -16.23 -15.20
C LEU A 40 -9.08 -15.93 -14.64
N SER A 41 -8.06 -16.07 -15.49
CA SER A 41 -6.73 -15.56 -15.16
C SER A 41 -6.73 -14.02 -15.12
N PRO A 42 -5.80 -13.36 -14.39
CA PRO A 42 -5.73 -11.89 -14.31
C PRO A 42 -5.72 -11.19 -15.68
N TYR A 43 -5.06 -11.78 -16.68
CA TYR A 43 -5.03 -11.23 -18.04
C TYR A 43 -6.39 -11.29 -18.72
N LEU A 44 -7.11 -12.41 -18.58
CA LEU A 44 -8.45 -12.58 -19.13
C LEU A 44 -9.47 -11.69 -18.42
N GLN A 45 -9.35 -11.51 -17.10
CA GLN A 45 -10.19 -10.56 -16.36
C GLN A 45 -10.09 -9.16 -16.96
N ARG A 46 -8.86 -8.65 -17.11
CA ARG A 46 -8.63 -7.33 -17.70
C ARG A 46 -9.12 -7.23 -19.15
N ALA A 47 -8.90 -8.28 -19.96
CA ALA A 47 -9.35 -8.31 -21.34
C ALA A 47 -10.88 -8.28 -21.45
N VAL A 48 -11.59 -9.07 -20.63
CA VAL A 48 -13.07 -9.10 -20.61
C VAL A 48 -13.63 -7.78 -20.14
N LEU A 49 -13.08 -7.17 -19.08
CA LEU A 49 -13.52 -5.87 -18.58
C LEU A 49 -13.28 -4.76 -19.59
N ASN A 50 -12.12 -4.76 -20.27
CA ASN A 50 -11.84 -3.82 -21.33
C ASN A 50 -12.80 -3.99 -22.51
N TYR A 51 -13.17 -5.21 -22.88
CA TYR A 51 -14.16 -5.49 -23.91
C TYR A 51 -15.54 -4.92 -23.53
N TYR A 52 -16.02 -5.14 -22.31
CA TYR A 52 -17.28 -4.54 -21.84
C TYR A 52 -17.23 -3.00 -21.84
N ARG A 53 -16.09 -2.42 -21.44
CA ARG A 53 -15.90 -0.99 -21.50
C ARG A 53 -16.01 -0.46 -22.93
N GLN A 54 -15.29 -1.08 -23.87
CA GLN A 54 -15.34 -0.70 -25.29
C GLN A 54 -16.76 -0.77 -25.88
N ILE A 55 -17.55 -1.76 -25.47
CA ILE A 55 -18.96 -1.84 -25.85
C ILE A 55 -19.74 -0.65 -25.26
N ALA A 56 -19.62 -0.41 -23.97
CA ALA A 56 -20.38 0.64 -23.28
C ALA A 56 -20.01 2.06 -23.76
N THR A 57 -18.77 2.26 -24.21
CA THR A 57 -18.25 3.56 -24.71
C THR A 57 -18.30 3.72 -26.23
N ASN A 58 -18.88 2.74 -26.94
CA ASN A 58 -18.94 2.72 -28.41
C ASN A 58 -17.57 2.70 -29.10
N GLU A 59 -16.57 2.09 -28.46
CA GLU A 59 -15.21 1.94 -29.03
C GLU A 59 -15.05 0.60 -29.81
N ASN A 60 -16.00 -0.33 -29.68
CA ASN A 60 -15.95 -1.62 -30.38
C ASN A 60 -16.69 -1.54 -31.72
N GLU A 61 -15.93 -1.39 -32.81
CA GLU A 61 -16.49 -1.18 -34.16
C GLU A 61 -17.30 -2.40 -34.67
N GLU A 62 -16.85 -3.64 -34.35
CA GLU A 62 -17.57 -4.86 -34.76
C GLU A 62 -18.95 -4.92 -34.11
N PHE A 63 -19.03 -4.59 -32.83
CA PHE A 63 -20.29 -4.55 -32.11
C PHE A 63 -21.20 -3.41 -32.61
N LEU A 64 -20.64 -2.23 -32.94
CA LEU A 64 -21.40 -1.13 -33.52
C LEU A 64 -21.94 -1.48 -34.91
N ALA A 65 -21.16 -2.15 -35.76
CA ALA A 65 -21.63 -2.65 -37.04
C ALA A 65 -22.83 -3.59 -36.87
N LEU A 66 -22.72 -4.54 -35.94
CA LEU A 66 -23.81 -5.45 -35.61
C LEU A 66 -25.08 -4.72 -35.14
N LEU A 67 -24.94 -3.70 -34.27
CA LEU A 67 -26.08 -2.89 -33.81
C LEU A 67 -26.76 -2.15 -34.94
N ARG A 68 -26.00 -1.59 -35.89
CA ARG A 68 -26.55 -0.91 -37.09
C ARG A 68 -27.25 -1.88 -38.01
N ASP A 69 -26.61 -2.97 -38.34
CA ASP A 69 -27.11 -3.94 -39.33
C ASP A 69 -28.38 -4.67 -38.88
N VAL A 70 -28.45 -4.97 -37.58
CA VAL A 70 -29.54 -5.81 -37.05
C VAL A 70 -30.69 -4.99 -36.46
N PHE A 71 -30.34 -3.90 -35.76
CA PHE A 71 -31.31 -3.13 -34.96
C PHE A 71 -31.52 -1.69 -35.45
N ASN A 72 -30.77 -1.24 -36.45
CA ASN A 72 -30.75 0.16 -36.91
C ASN A 72 -30.45 1.15 -35.74
N ILE A 73 -29.47 0.82 -34.91
CA ILE A 73 -29.00 1.58 -33.75
C ILE A 73 -27.59 2.03 -34.02
N ASP A 74 -27.28 3.32 -33.83
CA ASP A 74 -25.95 3.88 -34.06
C ASP A 74 -24.97 3.66 -32.91
N GLY A 75 -25.46 3.39 -31.71
CA GLY A 75 -24.63 3.12 -30.56
C GLY A 75 -25.42 2.93 -29.27
N LEU A 76 -24.67 2.79 -28.18
CA LEU A 76 -25.21 2.69 -26.83
C LEU A 76 -25.01 4.02 -26.07
N LEU A 77 -25.97 4.39 -25.24
CA LEU A 77 -25.81 5.39 -24.21
C LEU A 77 -25.69 4.64 -22.89
N GLY A 78 -24.47 4.10 -22.65
CA GLY A 78 -24.26 3.05 -21.66
C GLY A 78 -23.41 3.45 -20.48
N GLN A 79 -23.69 2.76 -19.37
CA GLN A 79 -22.80 2.74 -18.20
C GLN A 79 -22.47 1.29 -17.85
N LEU A 80 -21.21 1.05 -17.51
CA LEU A 80 -20.70 -0.23 -17.02
C LEU A 80 -20.49 -0.18 -15.51
N PHE A 81 -21.16 -1.06 -14.79
CA PHE A 81 -20.93 -1.29 -13.36
C PHE A 81 -20.30 -2.65 -13.18
N VAL A 82 -19.21 -2.70 -12.45
CA VAL A 82 -18.50 -3.95 -12.14
C VAL A 82 -18.43 -4.10 -10.63
N VAL A 83 -18.97 -5.17 -10.11
CA VAL A 83 -18.79 -5.59 -8.70
C VAL A 83 -17.68 -6.62 -8.68
N THR A 84 -16.64 -6.39 -7.89
CA THR A 84 -15.45 -7.26 -7.89
C THR A 84 -14.77 -7.26 -6.53
N HIS A 85 -14.17 -8.41 -6.19
CA HIS A 85 -13.25 -8.59 -5.07
C HIS A 85 -11.79 -8.74 -5.54
N SER A 86 -11.53 -8.59 -6.84
CA SER A 86 -10.19 -8.71 -7.43
C SER A 86 -9.52 -7.35 -7.59
N ALA A 87 -8.33 -7.20 -7.03
CA ALA A 87 -7.50 -6.02 -7.26
C ALA A 87 -7.11 -5.87 -8.74
N ASP A 88 -6.96 -6.97 -9.48
CA ASP A 88 -6.66 -6.99 -10.92
C ASP A 88 -7.81 -6.45 -11.79
N ALA A 89 -9.04 -6.56 -11.30
CA ALA A 89 -10.22 -6.04 -11.99
C ALA A 89 -10.41 -4.54 -11.80
N LEU A 90 -9.75 -3.92 -10.81
CA LEU A 90 -9.84 -2.49 -10.59
C LEU A 90 -9.12 -1.71 -11.70
N VAL A 91 -9.79 -0.66 -12.20
CA VAL A 91 -9.21 0.28 -13.15
C VAL A 91 -8.09 1.11 -12.52
N ASP A 92 -7.21 1.68 -13.36
CA ASP A 92 -6.05 2.46 -12.90
C ASP A 92 -6.38 3.92 -12.54
N ASP A 93 -7.66 4.24 -12.38
CA ASP A 93 -8.14 5.56 -12.00
C ASP A 93 -9.11 5.47 -10.82
N TYR A 94 -8.69 5.98 -9.67
CA TYR A 94 -9.48 5.96 -8.44
C TYR A 94 -10.84 6.63 -8.58
N ARG A 95 -11.02 7.56 -9.53
CA ARG A 95 -12.28 8.27 -9.77
C ARG A 95 -13.40 7.34 -10.25
N HIS A 96 -13.06 6.20 -10.83
CA HIS A 96 -14.03 5.18 -11.23
C HIS A 96 -14.35 4.15 -10.16
N ILE A 97 -13.73 4.27 -8.97
CA ILE A 97 -13.91 3.33 -7.88
C ILE A 97 -14.99 3.83 -6.92
N ILE A 98 -15.91 2.95 -6.59
CA ILE A 98 -16.92 3.13 -5.55
C ILE A 98 -16.68 2.04 -4.51
N ARG A 99 -16.25 2.45 -3.32
CA ARG A 99 -16.09 1.53 -2.19
C ARG A 99 -17.35 1.52 -1.35
N LEU A 100 -17.94 0.33 -1.20
CA LEU A 100 -19.02 0.12 -0.24
C LEU A 100 -18.45 -0.29 1.12
N TYR A 101 -18.98 0.27 2.19
CA TYR A 101 -18.56 -0.03 3.56
C TYR A 101 -19.74 0.08 4.51
N ARG A 102 -19.60 -0.45 5.72
CA ARG A 102 -20.58 -0.24 6.80
C ARG A 102 -20.07 0.80 7.79
N ASP A 103 -20.93 1.71 8.16
CA ASP A 103 -20.64 2.72 9.19
C ASP A 103 -20.80 2.14 10.61
N GLU A 104 -20.60 2.97 11.62
CA GLU A 104 -20.73 2.62 13.04
C GLU A 104 -22.15 2.12 13.42
N ASN A 105 -23.16 2.50 12.65
CA ASN A 105 -24.54 2.08 12.81
C ASN A 105 -24.88 0.83 11.97
N ASN A 106 -23.86 0.19 11.38
CA ASN A 106 -24.01 -0.96 10.49
C ASN A 106 -24.79 -0.65 9.18
N MET A 107 -24.93 0.63 8.82
CA MET A 107 -25.57 1.07 7.59
C MET A 107 -24.58 0.98 6.42
N VAL A 108 -25.08 0.54 5.26
CA VAL A 108 -24.28 0.50 4.03
C VAL A 108 -24.10 1.91 3.49
N CYS A 109 -22.85 2.32 3.38
CA CYS A 109 -22.42 3.61 2.85
C CYS A 109 -21.51 3.42 1.64
N ALA A 110 -21.36 4.47 0.83
CA ALA A 110 -20.51 4.47 -0.34
C ALA A 110 -19.51 5.64 -0.31
N ALA A 111 -18.25 5.34 -0.60
CA ALA A 111 -17.22 6.34 -0.87
C ALA A 111 -16.91 6.32 -2.37
N CYS A 112 -17.22 7.42 -3.07
CA CYS A 112 -17.13 7.51 -4.53
C CYS A 112 -15.89 8.32 -4.91
N GLY A 113 -14.93 7.71 -5.60
CA GLY A 113 -13.69 8.36 -6.00
C GLY A 113 -13.89 9.59 -6.90
N VAL A 114 -14.95 9.62 -7.70
CA VAL A 114 -15.29 10.78 -8.56
C VAL A 114 -15.56 12.05 -7.75
N THR A 115 -15.96 11.93 -6.48
CA THR A 115 -16.21 13.08 -5.60
C THR A 115 -14.93 13.62 -4.96
N PHE A 116 -13.80 12.94 -5.14
CA PHE A 116 -12.53 13.37 -4.56
C PHE A 116 -11.86 14.41 -5.45
N ASN A 117 -11.43 15.49 -4.82
CA ASN A 117 -10.69 16.55 -5.52
C ASN A 117 -9.29 16.62 -4.89
N PHE A 118 -8.30 16.10 -5.61
CA PHE A 118 -6.91 16.14 -5.18
C PHE A 118 -6.10 17.14 -6.05
N PRO A 119 -5.12 17.83 -5.46
CA PRO A 119 -4.16 18.60 -6.25
C PRO A 119 -3.40 17.71 -7.25
N LYS A 120 -3.03 18.24 -8.40
CA LYS A 120 -2.32 17.50 -9.47
C LYS A 120 -1.07 16.74 -9.00
N GLU A 121 -0.34 17.30 -8.04
CA GLU A 121 0.83 16.64 -7.46
C GLU A 121 0.48 15.38 -6.67
N VAL A 122 -0.67 15.39 -5.99
CA VAL A 122 -1.19 14.21 -5.28
C VAL A 122 -1.65 13.18 -6.28
N GLU A 123 -2.39 13.58 -7.32
CA GLU A 123 -2.86 12.67 -8.37
C GLU A 123 -1.71 11.94 -9.06
N LYS A 124 -0.64 12.66 -9.44
CA LYS A 124 0.55 12.03 -10.03
C LYS A 124 1.14 10.95 -9.12
N HIS A 125 1.21 11.21 -7.83
CA HIS A 125 1.73 10.26 -6.85
C HIS A 125 0.82 9.03 -6.71
N LEU A 126 -0.50 9.25 -6.69
CA LEU A 126 -1.48 8.18 -6.61
C LEU A 126 -1.39 7.25 -7.82
N ILE A 127 -1.24 7.79 -9.02
CA ILE A 127 -1.08 6.98 -10.24
C ILE A 127 0.18 6.11 -10.15
N MET A 128 1.30 6.64 -9.64
CA MET A 128 2.54 5.88 -9.51
C MET A 128 2.47 4.73 -8.49
N HIS A 129 1.69 4.90 -7.42
CA HIS A 129 1.53 3.90 -6.36
C HIS A 129 0.25 3.07 -6.50
N PHE A 130 -0.54 3.31 -7.52
CA PHE A 130 -1.87 2.72 -7.66
C PHE A 130 -1.86 1.19 -7.75
N PRO A 131 -0.87 0.54 -8.40
CA PRO A 131 -0.83 -0.94 -8.41
C PRO A 131 -0.78 -1.55 -7.01
N GLU A 132 0.01 -0.96 -6.10
CA GLU A 132 0.12 -1.40 -4.70
C GLU A 132 -1.10 -0.94 -3.87
N ALA A 133 -1.70 0.20 -4.23
CA ALA A 133 -2.88 0.75 -3.57
C ALA A 133 -4.16 -0.02 -3.87
N LYS A 134 -4.25 -0.74 -4.99
CA LYS A 134 -5.45 -1.50 -5.38
C LYS A 134 -5.85 -2.54 -4.33
N GLU A 135 -4.91 -3.34 -3.87
CA GLU A 135 -5.16 -4.35 -2.84
C GLU A 135 -5.60 -3.70 -1.52
N ALA A 136 -4.98 -2.57 -1.19
CA ALA A 136 -5.30 -1.82 0.03
C ALA A 136 -6.73 -1.28 0.08
N LEU A 137 -7.41 -1.13 -1.07
CA LEU A 137 -8.82 -0.72 -1.10
C LEU A 137 -9.77 -1.75 -0.47
N TYR A 138 -9.34 -2.99 -0.35
CA TYR A 138 -10.08 -4.06 0.34
C TYR A 138 -9.70 -4.21 1.81
N ALA A 139 -8.65 -3.52 2.25
CA ALA A 139 -8.17 -3.63 3.63
C ALA A 139 -9.15 -3.03 4.65
N ARG A 140 -9.09 -3.53 5.88
CA ARG A 140 -9.77 -2.95 7.05
C ARG A 140 -8.95 -1.85 7.70
N CYS A 141 -7.62 -1.95 7.62
CA CYS A 141 -6.68 -0.93 8.06
C CYS A 141 -5.41 -1.01 7.20
N ILE A 142 -4.72 0.11 7.04
CA ILE A 142 -3.47 0.17 6.28
C ILE A 142 -2.36 0.68 7.18
N ILE A 143 -1.22 -0.02 7.17
CA ILE A 143 0.04 0.47 7.73
C ILE A 143 0.85 1.07 6.59
N LEU A 144 1.24 2.34 6.73
CA LEU A 144 2.10 3.06 5.80
C LEU A 144 3.47 3.23 6.44
N VAL A 145 4.50 2.72 5.78
CA VAL A 145 5.91 2.84 6.22
C VAL A 145 6.72 3.57 5.18
N GLU A 146 7.84 4.18 5.61
CA GLU A 146 8.63 5.05 4.74
C GLU A 146 9.49 4.26 3.76
N GLY A 147 10.07 3.14 4.20
CA GLY A 147 11.13 2.45 3.49
C GLY A 147 10.96 0.94 3.35
N GLU A 148 11.95 0.36 2.70
CA GLU A 148 11.97 -1.07 2.37
C GLU A 148 12.29 -1.96 3.57
N THR A 149 13.07 -1.48 4.54
CA THR A 149 13.45 -2.26 5.72
C THR A 149 12.23 -2.51 6.60
N GLU A 150 11.44 -1.47 6.85
CA GLU A 150 10.17 -1.54 7.57
C GLU A 150 9.19 -2.46 6.84
N TYR A 151 9.03 -2.27 5.52
CA TYR A 151 8.16 -3.11 4.71
C TYR A 151 8.54 -4.59 4.78
N GLY A 152 9.84 -4.89 4.77
CA GLY A 152 10.32 -6.27 4.90
C GLY A 152 10.09 -6.88 6.29
N SER A 153 10.02 -6.06 7.34
CA SER A 153 10.00 -6.55 8.73
C SER A 153 8.61 -6.61 9.37
N PHE A 154 7.72 -5.66 9.07
CA PHE A 154 6.47 -5.47 9.83
C PHE A 154 5.53 -6.66 9.81
N ALA A 155 5.35 -7.33 8.66
CA ALA A 155 4.51 -8.52 8.60
C ALA A 155 5.05 -9.66 9.47
N GLY A 156 6.38 -9.81 9.54
CA GLY A 156 7.03 -10.77 10.43
C GLY A 156 6.88 -10.39 11.91
N PHE A 157 7.02 -9.11 12.24
CA PHE A 157 6.75 -8.60 13.60
C PHE A 157 5.31 -8.85 14.02
N GLY A 158 4.35 -8.59 13.12
CA GLY A 158 2.94 -8.88 13.37
C GLY A 158 2.73 -10.34 13.78
N LYS A 159 3.29 -11.28 13.02
CA LYS A 159 3.20 -12.72 13.34
C LYS A 159 3.78 -13.06 14.72
N LYS A 160 4.94 -12.46 15.09
CA LYS A 160 5.55 -12.67 16.42
C LYS A 160 4.69 -12.09 17.55
N LEU A 161 3.96 -11.01 17.29
CA LEU A 161 3.03 -10.38 18.25
C LEU A 161 1.63 -11.02 18.24
N GLY A 162 1.41 -12.09 17.46
CA GLY A 162 0.09 -12.71 17.33
C GLY A 162 -0.91 -11.87 16.53
N VAL A 163 -0.42 -10.96 15.69
CA VAL A 163 -1.20 -10.12 14.78
C VAL A 163 -0.91 -10.54 13.34
N ASP A 164 -1.66 -11.53 12.85
CA ASP A 164 -1.58 -11.94 11.43
C ASP A 164 -2.30 -10.88 10.57
N PHE A 165 -1.56 -10.25 9.66
CA PHE A 165 -2.08 -9.14 8.85
C PHE A 165 -3.20 -9.58 7.92
N ASP A 166 -3.11 -10.77 7.34
CA ASP A 166 -4.15 -11.29 6.46
C ASP A 166 -5.44 -11.56 7.25
N TYR A 167 -5.33 -12.18 8.43
CA TYR A 167 -6.48 -12.45 9.29
C TYR A 167 -7.20 -11.18 9.74
N PHE A 168 -6.44 -10.13 10.10
CA PHE A 168 -7.00 -8.84 10.54
C PHE A 168 -7.38 -7.93 9.37
N GLY A 169 -7.06 -8.28 8.12
CA GLY A 169 -7.28 -7.44 6.95
C GLY A 169 -6.42 -6.17 6.99
N ILE A 170 -5.18 -6.28 7.45
CA ILE A 170 -4.22 -5.18 7.51
C ILE A 170 -3.33 -5.24 6.26
N CYS A 171 -3.36 -4.19 5.45
CA CYS A 171 -2.47 -4.05 4.31
C CYS A 171 -1.24 -3.20 4.70
N LEU A 172 -0.04 -3.69 4.36
CA LEU A 172 1.20 -2.96 4.57
C LEU A 172 1.68 -2.36 3.25
N ILE A 173 1.93 -1.05 3.24
CA ILE A 173 2.40 -0.33 2.05
C ILE A 173 3.73 0.37 2.33
N ASN A 174 4.71 0.14 1.45
CA ASN A 174 5.91 0.96 1.36
C ASN A 174 5.59 2.24 0.57
N ALA A 175 5.60 3.37 1.24
CA ALA A 175 5.30 4.66 0.61
C ALA A 175 6.46 5.21 -0.25
N ARG A 176 7.63 4.58 -0.20
CA ARG A 176 8.84 4.99 -0.93
C ARG A 176 9.23 6.45 -0.64
N GLY A 177 9.19 6.80 0.63
CA GLY A 177 9.58 8.10 1.16
C GLY A 177 8.47 8.85 1.90
N GLU A 178 8.90 9.67 2.84
CA GLU A 178 8.05 10.40 3.79
C GLU A 178 6.91 11.19 3.14
N SER A 179 7.22 11.90 2.05
CA SER A 179 6.28 12.80 1.38
C SER A 179 5.09 12.08 0.73
N SER A 180 5.23 10.78 0.48
CA SER A 180 4.20 9.93 -0.11
C SER A 180 3.19 9.44 0.93
N ILE A 181 3.62 9.23 2.18
CA ILE A 181 2.76 8.74 3.26
C ILE A 181 1.53 9.63 3.42
N SER A 182 1.72 10.95 3.57
CA SER A 182 0.60 11.87 3.78
C SER A 182 -0.38 11.91 2.60
N LYS A 183 0.10 11.66 1.37
CA LYS A 183 -0.73 11.63 0.16
C LYS A 183 -1.56 10.35 0.11
N LEU A 184 -0.95 9.20 0.41
CA LEU A 184 -1.63 7.93 0.51
C LEU A 184 -2.67 7.93 1.64
N GLN A 185 -2.34 8.51 2.81
CA GLN A 185 -3.30 8.69 3.89
C GLN A 185 -4.53 9.48 3.44
N LYS A 186 -4.34 10.58 2.69
CA LYS A 186 -5.46 11.38 2.16
C LYS A 186 -6.35 10.55 1.24
N LEU A 187 -5.78 9.73 0.35
CA LEU A 187 -6.55 8.86 -0.53
C LEU A 187 -7.40 7.85 0.26
N PHE A 188 -6.73 7.06 1.11
CA PHE A 188 -7.40 5.99 1.84
C PHE A 188 -8.42 6.51 2.84
N ASN A 189 -8.15 7.63 3.51
CA ASN A 189 -9.12 8.27 4.40
C ASN A 189 -10.36 8.77 3.64
N ARG A 190 -10.22 9.21 2.38
CA ARG A 190 -11.39 9.54 1.55
C ARG A 190 -12.22 8.32 1.19
N PHE A 191 -11.60 7.16 1.04
CA PHE A 191 -12.29 5.87 0.92
C PHE A 191 -12.72 5.28 2.26
N THR A 192 -12.59 6.05 3.36
CA THR A 192 -12.94 5.61 4.73
C THR A 192 -12.19 4.36 5.19
N ILE A 193 -10.95 4.21 4.75
CA ILE A 193 -10.06 3.16 5.22
C ILE A 193 -9.10 3.78 6.23
N PRO A 194 -9.12 3.35 7.49
CA PRO A 194 -8.22 3.87 8.50
C PRO A 194 -6.76 3.53 8.16
N THR A 195 -5.88 4.48 8.41
CA THR A 195 -4.45 4.35 8.15
C THR A 195 -3.65 4.59 9.41
N VAL A 196 -2.59 3.82 9.61
CA VAL A 196 -1.55 4.05 10.62
C VAL A 196 -0.25 4.32 9.89
N ALA A 197 0.43 5.39 10.22
CA ALA A 197 1.67 5.79 9.56
C ALA A 197 2.84 5.76 10.54
N LEU A 198 3.95 5.18 10.11
CA LEU A 198 5.24 5.28 10.79
C LEU A 198 6.18 6.15 9.95
N TYR A 199 6.70 7.20 10.58
CA TYR A 199 7.72 8.08 10.03
C TYR A 199 9.03 7.93 10.80
N ASP A 200 10.14 8.16 10.12
CA ASP A 200 11.41 8.39 10.79
C ASP A 200 11.35 9.68 11.64
N ARG A 201 11.99 9.69 12.80
CA ARG A 201 11.96 10.84 13.72
C ARG A 201 12.61 12.10 13.14
N ASP A 202 13.52 11.99 12.17
CA ASP A 202 14.17 13.14 11.54
C ASP A 202 13.21 14.09 10.81
N VAL A 203 11.97 13.65 10.58
CA VAL A 203 10.89 14.47 10.02
C VAL A 203 9.83 14.87 11.06
N GLU A 204 10.06 14.59 12.35
CA GLU A 204 9.16 15.01 13.42
C GLU A 204 8.99 16.54 13.42
N GLY A 205 7.73 16.99 13.43
CA GLY A 205 7.39 18.42 13.32
C GLY A 205 7.14 18.92 11.90
N LYS A 206 7.57 18.20 10.86
CA LYS A 206 7.27 18.51 9.45
C LYS A 206 5.85 18.09 9.08
N TYR A 207 5.40 16.98 9.65
CA TYR A 207 4.05 16.47 9.49
C TYR A 207 3.31 16.65 10.82
N ALA A 208 2.24 17.43 10.82
CA ALA A 208 1.50 17.74 12.04
C ALA A 208 1.03 16.46 12.74
N LYS A 209 1.18 16.38 14.06
CA LYS A 209 0.57 15.38 14.93
C LYS A 209 -0.98 15.42 14.90
N ALA A 210 -1.56 15.82 13.77
CA ALA A 210 -2.99 16.08 13.63
C ALA A 210 -3.85 14.82 13.77
N HIS A 211 -3.26 13.62 13.82
CA HIS A 211 -4.01 12.38 13.90
C HIS A 211 -3.36 11.41 14.89
N SER A 212 -4.18 10.79 15.73
CA SER A 212 -3.81 9.75 16.70
C SER A 212 -3.17 8.49 16.09
N ASN A 213 -3.05 8.43 14.76
CA ASN A 213 -2.56 7.29 14.00
C ASN A 213 -1.22 7.58 13.29
N ILE A 214 -0.50 8.64 13.70
CA ILE A 214 0.84 8.96 13.23
C ILE A 214 1.83 8.63 14.34
N PHE A 215 2.78 7.78 14.02
CA PHE A 215 3.86 7.33 14.90
C PHE A 215 5.20 7.76 14.32
N TYR A 216 6.17 7.91 15.20
CA TYR A 216 7.56 8.17 14.84
C TYR A 216 8.44 7.11 15.48
N THR A 217 9.57 6.82 14.84
CA THR A 217 10.63 6.02 15.46
C THR A 217 11.10 6.68 16.75
N ASP A 218 11.57 5.90 17.73
CA ASP A 218 12.11 6.44 18.99
C ASP A 218 13.46 7.10 18.77
N GLU A 219 14.25 6.56 17.85
CA GLU A 219 15.50 7.10 17.37
C GLU A 219 15.33 7.80 16.00
N ILE A 220 16.43 8.26 15.41
CA ILE A 220 16.42 9.04 14.17
C ILE A 220 15.78 8.32 12.96
N CYS A 221 15.82 6.99 12.94
CA CYS A 221 15.24 6.14 11.90
C CYS A 221 15.11 4.69 12.39
N PHE A 222 14.43 3.87 11.58
CA PHE A 222 14.16 2.45 11.85
C PHE A 222 15.41 1.66 12.25
N GLU A 223 16.50 1.77 11.49
CA GLU A 223 17.72 0.99 11.74
C GLU A 223 18.38 1.39 13.06
N MET A 224 18.26 2.66 13.46
CA MET A 224 18.81 3.11 14.73
C MET A 224 17.96 2.62 15.92
N ASP A 225 16.62 2.66 15.80
CA ASP A 225 15.72 2.07 16.80
C ASP A 225 16.06 0.60 17.04
N PHE A 226 16.17 -0.16 15.97
CA PHE A 226 16.51 -1.59 16.02
C PHE A 226 17.85 -1.82 16.74
N VAL A 227 18.90 -1.11 16.35
CA VAL A 227 20.24 -1.26 16.94
C VAL A 227 20.24 -0.85 18.41
N THR A 228 19.70 0.33 18.73
CA THR A 228 19.65 0.84 20.11
C THR A 228 18.86 -0.10 21.02
N HIS A 229 17.71 -0.57 20.55
CA HIS A 229 16.87 -1.47 21.32
C HIS A 229 17.58 -2.80 21.62
N LEU A 230 18.18 -3.45 20.62
CA LEU A 230 18.92 -4.71 20.86
C LEU A 230 20.15 -4.55 21.74
N LEU A 231 20.87 -3.42 21.63
CA LEU A 231 22.00 -3.15 22.52
C LEU A 231 21.54 -2.92 23.96
N SER A 232 20.41 -2.23 24.19
CA SER A 232 19.83 -2.04 25.53
C SER A 232 19.44 -3.38 26.17
N LEU A 233 18.96 -4.33 25.38
CA LEU A 233 18.64 -5.70 25.79
C LEU A 233 19.87 -6.61 25.89
N ARG A 234 21.09 -6.12 25.59
CA ARG A 234 22.33 -6.92 25.50
C ARG A 234 22.25 -8.07 24.50
N LYS A 235 21.51 -7.89 23.41
CA LYS A 235 21.26 -8.90 22.37
C LYS A 235 22.11 -8.67 21.11
N ARG A 236 23.35 -8.17 21.26
CA ARG A 236 24.30 -8.00 20.15
C ARG A 236 24.45 -9.23 19.27
N SER A 237 24.47 -10.44 19.90
CA SER A 237 24.59 -11.70 19.18
C SER A 237 23.50 -11.94 18.12
N ILE A 238 22.32 -11.37 18.31
CA ILE A 238 21.24 -11.43 17.31
C ILE A 238 21.61 -10.61 16.08
N MET A 239 22.13 -9.39 16.25
CA MET A 239 22.61 -8.57 15.14
C MET A 239 23.74 -9.26 14.37
N ASP A 240 24.70 -9.87 15.09
CA ASP A 240 25.79 -10.63 14.48
C ASP A 240 25.24 -11.82 13.66
N ALA A 241 24.23 -12.54 14.18
CA ALA A 241 23.59 -13.65 13.50
C ALA A 241 22.85 -13.20 12.22
N ILE A 242 22.10 -12.07 12.28
CA ILE A 242 21.43 -11.49 11.12
C ILE A 242 22.45 -11.10 10.05
N ILE A 243 23.50 -10.40 10.42
CA ILE A 243 24.54 -9.94 9.50
C ILE A 243 25.22 -11.14 8.84
N LYS A 244 25.60 -12.17 9.63
CA LYS A 244 26.18 -13.39 9.12
C LYS A 244 25.30 -14.13 8.12
N ASP A 245 24.00 -14.19 8.39
CA ASP A 245 23.04 -14.84 7.49
C ASP A 245 22.89 -14.10 6.17
N ILE A 246 23.01 -12.76 6.19
CA ILE A 246 22.88 -11.93 4.98
C ILE A 246 24.13 -12.00 4.09
N ILE A 247 25.33 -11.92 4.66
CA ILE A 247 26.59 -11.80 3.87
C ILE A 247 27.47 -13.04 3.91
N ASP A 248 27.08 -14.07 4.66
CA ASP A 248 27.86 -15.31 4.89
C ASP A 248 29.34 -15.05 5.26
N ASP A 249 29.58 -14.00 6.06
CA ASP A 249 30.91 -13.61 6.53
C ASP A 249 30.99 -13.62 8.06
N ALA A 250 31.98 -14.31 8.58
CA ALA A 250 32.24 -14.35 10.02
C ALA A 250 32.90 -13.06 10.57
N ARG A 251 33.42 -12.20 9.68
CA ARG A 251 34.12 -10.97 10.03
C ARG A 251 33.59 -9.76 9.25
N PRO A 252 32.31 -9.41 9.40
CA PRO A 252 31.70 -8.31 8.71
C PRO A 252 32.44 -7.00 8.99
N MET A 253 32.80 -6.33 7.90
CA MET A 253 33.53 -5.06 7.93
C MET A 253 32.59 -3.90 7.68
N VAL A 254 32.61 -2.92 8.56
CA VAL A 254 32.05 -1.59 8.29
C VAL A 254 33.13 -0.74 7.62
N THR A 255 32.96 -0.47 6.35
CA THR A 255 33.90 0.35 5.58
C THR A 255 33.89 1.81 6.04
N LYS A 256 34.90 2.59 5.63
CA LYS A 256 34.93 4.03 5.91
C LYS A 256 33.73 4.76 5.32
N ASP A 257 33.24 4.31 4.16
CA ASP A 257 32.09 4.93 3.49
C ASP A 257 30.79 4.64 4.26
N MET A 258 30.55 3.38 4.66
CA MET A 258 29.42 3.04 5.51
C MET A 258 29.41 3.86 6.80
N ALA A 259 30.55 3.90 7.49
CA ALA A 259 30.67 4.68 8.73
C ALA A 259 30.42 6.18 8.48
N ARG A 260 30.93 6.75 7.37
CA ARG A 260 30.70 8.14 7.00
C ARG A 260 29.21 8.44 6.82
N ARG A 261 28.49 7.58 6.13
CA ARG A 261 27.03 7.72 5.95
C ARG A 261 26.29 7.63 7.30
N GLY A 262 26.68 6.69 8.16
CA GLY A 262 26.10 6.57 9.50
C GLY A 262 26.33 7.82 10.35
N TYR A 263 27.57 8.31 10.43
CA TYR A 263 27.88 9.56 11.14
C TYR A 263 27.12 10.75 10.58
N ALA A 264 27.04 10.87 9.24
CA ALA A 264 26.30 11.95 8.58
C ALA A 264 24.80 11.92 8.89
N LYS A 265 24.17 10.73 8.87
CA LYS A 265 22.74 10.58 9.22
C LYS A 265 22.46 10.99 10.66
N LEU A 266 23.40 10.71 11.59
CA LEU A 266 23.29 11.11 13.00
C LEU A 266 23.69 12.58 13.27
N GLY A 267 24.11 13.33 12.24
CA GLY A 267 24.59 14.71 12.42
C GLY A 267 25.91 14.82 13.17
N ILE A 268 26.68 13.73 13.28
CA ILE A 268 27.94 13.68 14.04
C ILE A 268 29.12 13.98 13.12
N THR A 269 29.87 15.04 13.42
CA THR A 269 31.11 15.36 12.72
C THR A 269 32.29 14.66 13.40
N LYS A 270 33.05 13.83 12.65
CA LYS A 270 34.23 13.14 13.15
C LYS A 270 35.43 13.38 12.22
N ASN A 271 36.54 13.83 12.78
CA ASN A 271 37.74 14.16 12.00
C ASN A 271 38.43 12.98 11.36
N GLN A 272 38.37 11.79 12.00
CA GLN A 272 38.91 10.57 11.45
C GLN A 272 37.87 9.44 11.57
N ILE A 273 37.44 8.96 10.41
CA ILE A 273 36.56 7.81 10.32
C ILE A 273 37.42 6.60 9.90
N VAL A 274 37.37 5.56 10.71
CA VAL A 274 38.11 4.31 10.47
C VAL A 274 37.17 3.17 10.13
N GLN A 275 37.60 2.24 9.31
CA GLN A 275 36.89 0.98 9.13
C GLN A 275 37.01 0.11 10.37
N ARG A 276 36.00 -0.70 10.65
CA ARG A 276 35.96 -1.60 11.80
C ARG A 276 35.38 -2.96 11.41
N CYS A 277 36.00 -4.01 11.94
CA CYS A 277 35.41 -5.32 11.96
C CYS A 277 34.45 -5.40 13.15
N LEU A 278 33.18 -5.68 12.92
CA LEU A 278 32.14 -5.67 13.97
C LEU A 278 32.50 -6.57 15.16
N PRO A 279 32.89 -7.86 14.99
CA PRO A 279 33.29 -8.71 16.09
C PRO A 279 34.44 -8.17 16.97
N ASN A 280 35.28 -7.30 16.41
CA ASN A 280 36.45 -6.77 17.14
C ASN A 280 36.10 -5.55 18.01
N ILE A 281 34.86 -5.06 17.97
CA ILE A 281 34.43 -3.93 18.79
C ILE A 281 34.08 -4.49 20.19
N SER A 282 34.76 -3.96 21.21
CA SER A 282 34.52 -4.35 22.61
C SER A 282 33.13 -3.93 23.08
N ASP A 283 32.43 -4.81 23.81
CA ASP A 283 31.11 -4.49 24.41
C ASP A 283 31.14 -3.33 25.42
N ARG A 284 32.35 -2.98 25.90
CA ARG A 284 32.54 -1.81 26.78
C ARG A 284 32.49 -0.47 26.01
N LYS A 285 32.60 -0.52 24.67
CA LYS A 285 32.59 0.68 23.80
C LYS A 285 31.22 0.87 23.18
N LEU A 286 30.23 1.19 23.99
CA LEU A 286 28.84 1.32 23.56
C LEU A 286 28.65 2.28 22.39
N ASP A 287 29.31 3.43 22.40
CA ASP A 287 29.22 4.42 21.30
C ASP A 287 29.73 3.86 19.97
N ASP A 288 30.86 3.11 20.02
CA ASP A 288 31.38 2.44 18.81
C ASP A 288 30.42 1.33 18.35
N LEU A 289 29.81 0.58 19.27
CA LEU A 289 28.82 -0.44 18.93
C LEU A 289 27.60 0.19 18.23
N HIS A 290 26.98 1.19 18.84
CA HIS A 290 25.84 1.87 18.26
C HIS A 290 26.14 2.36 16.84
N ILE A 291 27.21 3.14 16.67
CA ILE A 291 27.50 3.77 15.38
C ILE A 291 27.89 2.76 14.29
N TYR A 292 28.68 1.72 14.62
CA TYR A 292 29.13 0.78 13.59
C TYR A 292 28.07 -0.25 13.21
N TYR A 293 27.26 -0.74 14.16
CA TYR A 293 26.10 -1.59 13.81
C TYR A 293 25.06 -0.78 13.04
N PHE A 294 24.73 0.42 13.50
CA PHE A 294 23.85 1.32 12.75
C PHE A 294 24.37 1.58 11.33
N SER A 295 25.64 1.92 11.18
CA SER A 295 26.25 2.18 9.87
C SER A 295 26.15 0.98 8.94
N TRP A 296 26.26 -0.24 9.47
CA TRP A 296 26.10 -1.44 8.67
C TRP A 296 24.66 -1.64 8.21
N PHE A 297 23.69 -1.60 9.13
CA PHE A 297 22.27 -1.78 8.80
C PHE A 297 21.78 -0.66 7.88
N TYR A 298 22.13 0.58 8.15
CA TYR A 298 21.76 1.74 7.34
C TYR A 298 22.34 1.69 5.91
N ALA A 299 23.56 1.19 5.74
CA ALA A 299 24.17 1.05 4.42
C ALA A 299 23.60 -0.12 3.62
N ASN A 300 23.10 -1.15 4.28
CA ASN A 300 22.54 -2.37 3.66
C ASN A 300 21.01 -2.45 3.78
N LYS A 301 20.34 -1.34 4.12
CA LYS A 301 18.88 -1.30 4.27
C LYS A 301 18.16 -1.84 3.03
N GLY A 302 16.99 -2.45 3.24
CA GLY A 302 16.18 -3.02 2.18
C GLY A 302 15.28 -4.15 2.66
N VAL A 303 14.41 -4.63 1.78
CA VAL A 303 13.40 -5.66 2.07
C VAL A 303 14.02 -6.94 2.65
N ILE A 304 15.16 -7.39 2.09
CA ILE A 304 15.83 -8.61 2.55
C ILE A 304 16.32 -8.46 4.00
N VAL A 305 16.95 -7.34 4.32
CA VAL A 305 17.43 -7.03 5.67
C VAL A 305 16.25 -6.97 6.64
N GLY A 306 15.17 -6.27 6.28
CA GLY A 306 13.96 -6.21 7.09
C GLY A 306 13.36 -7.59 7.36
N ARG A 307 13.27 -8.44 6.33
CA ARG A 307 12.77 -9.81 6.48
C ARG A 307 13.65 -10.63 7.42
N ARG A 308 14.98 -10.51 7.32
CA ARG A 308 15.90 -11.20 8.24
C ARG A 308 15.77 -10.70 9.67
N ILE A 309 15.68 -9.39 9.87
CA ILE A 309 15.41 -8.80 11.18
C ILE A 309 14.17 -9.47 11.80
N SER A 310 13.05 -9.51 11.10
CA SER A 310 11.81 -10.08 11.63
C SER A 310 11.87 -11.59 11.88
N GLN A 311 12.71 -12.32 11.18
CA GLN A 311 12.90 -13.76 11.38
C GLN A 311 13.69 -14.08 12.65
N PHE A 312 14.69 -13.26 12.99
CA PHE A 312 15.58 -13.49 14.12
C PHE A 312 15.08 -12.90 15.44
N LEU A 313 14.19 -11.90 15.39
CA LEU A 313 13.64 -11.29 16.60
C LEU A 313 12.50 -12.13 17.18
N GLU A 314 12.46 -12.21 18.50
CA GLU A 314 11.28 -12.63 19.26
C GLU A 314 10.46 -11.40 19.67
N ALA A 315 9.24 -11.61 20.16
CA ALA A 315 8.29 -10.53 20.44
C ALA A 315 8.86 -9.45 21.38
N GLU A 316 9.58 -9.89 22.43
CA GLU A 316 10.20 -8.99 23.42
C GLU A 316 11.39 -8.19 22.90
N MET A 317 11.90 -8.52 21.71
CA MET A 317 13.02 -7.84 21.06
C MET A 317 12.56 -6.81 20.02
N ILE A 318 11.25 -6.71 19.76
CA ILE A 318 10.71 -5.74 18.81
C ILE A 318 10.68 -4.36 19.48
N PRO A 319 11.21 -3.30 18.85
CA PRO A 319 11.15 -1.94 19.38
C PRO A 319 9.73 -1.48 19.72
N PRO A 320 9.53 -0.76 20.85
CA PRO A 320 8.19 -0.35 21.32
C PRO A 320 7.40 0.46 20.30
N ALA A 321 8.05 1.36 19.56
CA ALA A 321 7.40 2.15 18.52
C ALA A 321 6.75 1.27 17.44
N PHE A 322 7.40 0.16 17.05
CA PHE A 322 6.88 -0.76 16.03
C PHE A 322 5.71 -1.59 16.56
N ILE A 323 5.80 -2.02 17.83
CA ILE A 323 4.68 -2.68 18.53
C ILE A 323 3.45 -1.77 18.55
N ALA A 324 3.63 -0.50 18.92
CA ALA A 324 2.54 0.46 18.99
C ALA A 324 1.82 0.67 17.64
N VAL A 325 2.57 0.72 16.54
CA VAL A 325 2.00 0.80 15.18
C VAL A 325 1.14 -0.43 14.87
N ILE A 326 1.65 -1.63 15.14
CA ILE A 326 0.97 -2.89 14.84
C ILE A 326 -0.30 -3.04 15.69
N GLU A 327 -0.21 -2.79 16.99
CA GLU A 327 -1.37 -2.86 17.90
C GLU A 327 -2.43 -1.81 17.56
N ARG A 328 -2.02 -0.60 17.15
CA ARG A 328 -2.96 0.42 16.67
C ARG A 328 -3.68 -0.01 15.40
N ALA A 329 -2.96 -0.59 14.44
CA ALA A 329 -3.55 -1.11 13.20
C ALA A 329 -4.54 -2.24 13.48
N LYS A 330 -4.20 -3.17 14.38
CA LYS A 330 -5.11 -4.23 14.85
C LYS A 330 -6.37 -3.66 15.48
N ALA A 331 -6.24 -2.68 16.36
CA ALA A 331 -7.40 -2.06 17.02
C ALA A 331 -8.34 -1.41 16.00
N LEU A 332 -7.78 -0.65 15.03
CA LEU A 332 -8.57 -0.03 13.97
C LEU A 332 -9.23 -1.04 13.05
N SER A 333 -8.55 -2.15 12.73
CA SER A 333 -9.12 -3.21 11.88
C SER A 333 -10.32 -3.91 12.54
N LEU A 334 -10.39 -3.91 13.86
CA LEU A 334 -11.50 -4.43 14.64
C LEU A 334 -12.60 -3.39 14.90
N GLY A 335 -12.46 -2.16 14.43
CA GLY A 335 -13.39 -1.07 14.71
C GLY A 335 -13.30 -0.53 16.14
N ILE A 336 -12.19 -0.83 16.85
CA ILE A 336 -11.98 -0.36 18.23
C ILE A 336 -11.29 1.00 18.18
N ASN A 337 -11.99 2.06 18.55
CA ASN A 337 -11.39 3.37 18.78
C ASN A 337 -10.71 3.37 20.17
N ILE A 338 -9.40 3.17 20.19
CA ILE A 338 -8.59 3.40 21.39
C ILE A 338 -8.23 4.90 21.35
N TYR A 339 -8.80 5.63 22.29
CA TYR A 339 -8.50 7.06 22.54
C TYR A 339 -7.17 7.21 23.26
#